data_83674f81406b226e893315d14c8ce246
#
_entry.id   83674f81406b226e893315d14c8ce246
#
_cell.length_a   1.000
_cell.length_b   1.000
_cell.length_c   1.000
_cell.angle_alpha   90.00
_cell.angle_beta   90.00
_cell.angle_gamma   90.00
#
_symmetry.space_group_name_H-M   'P 1'
#
loop_
_entity.id
_entity.type
_entity.pdbx_description
1 polymer ?
#
loop_
_entity_poly.entity_id
_entity_poly.type
_entity_poly.pdbx_seq_one_letter_code
_entity_poly.pdbx_strand_id
1 'polypeptide(L)'
;MQLEEVMDQYFDLGEHTFPITTTSKDAQVWFDRGLLWTYGYNHQEAVACFDKAIEADAECAMAHWGKGYAAGPNYNMPWDLFDDAGRAEALATGHAYAQSALELVETVKDWEGALIRALGARYPQPEIIDDMQPWNIQFADAMREVFNAYDDNLEVRTVFAEALLNLTPWKMWDLPTGRPAKGAKTEEAQAVLEDAMENQPKAWQHPGLLHLYVHLMEMSPFPEKALKAGDVLRTLVPDSGHLIHMPTHIDVLCGFYRDVVHWNEVAVEVDKKFWQKNGPFNIYSGYRLHNYHFVIYGALFLGQFEPAMRAIRGAAETVPEEMLRIESPPMADYFESYLGFEPHVLVRFGKWREAIDLQLPDDPELYCTLAANVHYARGVAHAALGEIEAAESEEKLFHEAVKRIPETRLLHNNSVKDLMAIGAEMLRGEILYRKGEFEEAFAALRRSAALDDGLPYDEPWGWMQPTRHALGALLLEQGRTEESEAVFREDLGLGGQLSRATVHPDNIWSLKGLHDCLEARDEKVEIVQIRQRLDLAQARADRAVAASCFCAQAALKAAE
;
A
#
# COMPACT_ATOMS: atom_id res chain seq x y z
N MET A 1 24.93 -23.00 -26.26
CA MET A 1 23.55 -23.44 -26.45
C MET A 1 22.77 -23.50 -25.11
N GLN A 2 23.34 -23.90 -24.00
CA GLN A 2 22.56 -23.98 -22.73
C GLN A 2 22.41 -22.66 -21.96
N LEU A 3 23.35 -21.71 -22.00
CA LEU A 3 23.26 -20.43 -21.29
C LEU A 3 22.38 -19.43 -22.05
N GLU A 4 22.43 -19.35 -23.37
CA GLU A 4 21.54 -18.50 -24.17
C GLU A 4 20.06 -18.92 -24.06
N GLU A 5 19.76 -20.24 -24.02
CA GLU A 5 18.38 -20.76 -23.83
C GLU A 5 17.83 -20.48 -22.40
N VAL A 6 18.70 -20.44 -21.37
CA VAL A 6 18.29 -20.10 -19.98
C VAL A 6 18.10 -18.59 -19.82
N MET A 7 18.83 -17.78 -20.56
CA MET A 7 18.67 -16.31 -20.57
C MET A 7 17.37 -15.88 -21.25
N ASP A 8 16.91 -16.59 -22.27
CA ASP A 8 15.66 -16.31 -23.02
C ASP A 8 14.37 -16.66 -22.23
N GLN A 9 14.48 -17.33 -21.07
CA GLN A 9 13.35 -17.74 -20.22
C GLN A 9 13.28 -16.99 -18.87
N TYR A 10 14.15 -16.01 -18.64
CA TYR A 10 14.09 -15.19 -17.42
C TYR A 10 13.05 -14.08 -17.56
N PHE A 11 12.77 -13.38 -16.45
CA PHE A 11 11.84 -12.26 -16.44
C PHE A 11 12.34 -11.10 -17.33
N ASP A 12 11.41 -10.40 -17.98
CA ASP A 12 11.69 -9.14 -18.66
C ASP A 12 11.76 -8.00 -17.64
N LEU A 13 12.98 -7.61 -17.30
CA LEU A 13 13.24 -6.52 -16.35
C LEU A 13 13.57 -5.19 -17.03
N GLY A 14 13.38 -5.10 -18.36
CA GLY A 14 13.65 -3.88 -19.13
C GLY A 14 15.14 -3.71 -19.47
N GLU A 15 15.52 -2.47 -19.78
CA GLU A 15 16.82 -2.15 -20.39
C GLU A 15 17.80 -1.45 -19.42
N HIS A 16 17.42 -1.24 -18.17
CA HIS A 16 18.31 -0.55 -17.20
C HIS A 16 19.53 -1.41 -16.92
N THR A 17 20.71 -0.81 -17.03
CA THR A 17 22.00 -1.45 -16.75
C THR A 17 22.91 -0.48 -15.99
N PHE A 18 23.66 -1.01 -15.04
CA PHE A 18 24.65 -0.27 -14.28
C PHE A 18 26.02 -0.91 -14.45
N PRO A 19 26.90 -0.38 -15.34
CA PRO A 19 28.17 -0.98 -15.67
C PRO A 19 29.13 -1.04 -14.47
N ILE A 20 29.42 -2.25 -13.98
CA ILE A 20 30.30 -2.53 -12.86
C ILE A 20 31.69 -3.01 -13.31
N THR A 21 32.63 -3.06 -12.37
CA THR A 21 33.95 -3.65 -12.61
C THR A 21 33.85 -5.19 -12.61
N THR A 22 33.84 -5.78 -13.79
CA THR A 22 33.92 -7.22 -14.07
C THR A 22 34.36 -7.44 -15.51
N THR A 23 34.99 -8.58 -15.80
CA THR A 23 35.26 -9.03 -17.17
C THR A 23 34.24 -10.07 -17.65
N SER A 24 33.39 -10.57 -16.77
CA SER A 24 32.34 -11.54 -17.06
C SER A 24 31.06 -10.84 -17.50
N LYS A 25 30.63 -11.12 -18.74
CA LYS A 25 29.34 -10.61 -19.25
C LYS A 25 28.16 -11.20 -18.47
N ASP A 26 28.29 -12.47 -18.05
CA ASP A 26 27.23 -13.15 -17.29
C ASP A 26 27.10 -12.52 -15.88
N ALA A 27 28.22 -12.19 -15.22
CA ALA A 27 28.19 -11.48 -13.95
C ALA A 27 27.51 -10.11 -14.07
N GLN A 28 27.81 -9.34 -15.12
CA GLN A 28 27.12 -8.05 -15.38
C GLN A 28 25.62 -8.24 -15.56
N VAL A 29 25.18 -9.21 -16.37
CA VAL A 29 23.74 -9.46 -16.61
C VAL A 29 23.04 -9.88 -15.32
N TRP A 30 23.61 -10.76 -14.53
CA TRP A 30 22.99 -11.20 -13.29
C TRP A 30 23.02 -10.12 -12.20
N PHE A 31 24.05 -9.27 -12.20
CA PHE A 31 24.10 -8.09 -11.35
C PHE A 31 22.96 -7.10 -11.68
N ASP A 32 22.78 -6.76 -12.96
CA ASP A 32 21.71 -5.85 -13.40
C ASP A 32 20.32 -6.40 -13.00
N ARG A 33 20.09 -7.72 -13.17
CA ARG A 33 18.86 -8.38 -12.72
C ARG A 33 18.66 -8.28 -11.21
N GLY A 34 19.72 -8.55 -10.43
CA GLY A 34 19.69 -8.40 -8.98
C GLY A 34 19.35 -6.96 -8.54
N LEU A 35 19.97 -5.97 -9.20
CA LEU A 35 19.72 -4.57 -8.92
C LEU A 35 18.26 -4.17 -9.23
N LEU A 36 17.71 -4.62 -10.36
CA LEU A 36 16.32 -4.35 -10.75
C LEU A 36 15.30 -5.01 -9.81
N TRP A 37 15.58 -6.23 -9.34
CA TRP A 37 14.76 -6.87 -8.30
C TRP A 37 14.90 -6.17 -6.95
N THR A 38 16.08 -5.62 -6.62
CA THR A 38 16.26 -4.79 -5.42
C THR A 38 15.38 -3.55 -5.51
N TYR A 39 15.38 -2.85 -6.65
CA TYR A 39 14.49 -1.70 -6.86
C TYR A 39 12.99 -2.06 -6.88
N GLY A 40 12.66 -3.28 -7.24
CA GLY A 40 11.30 -3.85 -7.16
C GLY A 40 10.96 -4.47 -5.81
N TYR A 41 11.81 -4.31 -4.79
CA TYR A 41 11.68 -4.87 -3.45
C TYR A 41 11.44 -6.38 -3.38
N ASN A 42 11.80 -7.11 -4.44
CA ASN A 42 11.91 -8.57 -4.40
C ASN A 42 13.33 -8.98 -4.02
N HIS A 43 13.69 -8.69 -2.79
CA HIS A 43 15.05 -8.88 -2.27
C HIS A 43 15.47 -10.36 -2.27
N GLN A 44 14.53 -11.30 -2.11
CA GLN A 44 14.83 -12.73 -2.18
C GLN A 44 15.33 -13.15 -3.58
N GLU A 45 14.65 -12.71 -4.63
CA GLU A 45 15.08 -12.98 -6.02
C GLU A 45 16.33 -12.16 -6.38
N ALA A 46 16.46 -10.94 -5.81
CA ALA A 46 17.67 -10.13 -5.98
C ALA A 46 18.90 -10.85 -5.44
N VAL A 47 18.86 -11.39 -4.23
CA VAL A 47 19.94 -12.20 -3.63
C VAL A 47 20.27 -13.38 -4.50
N ALA A 48 19.29 -14.12 -5.03
CA ALA A 48 19.51 -15.24 -5.93
C ALA A 48 20.18 -14.82 -7.26
N CYS A 49 19.90 -13.62 -7.76
CA CYS A 49 20.59 -13.07 -8.93
C CYS A 49 22.04 -12.69 -8.63
N PHE A 50 22.29 -12.06 -7.48
CA PHE A 50 23.66 -11.73 -7.06
C PHE A 50 24.49 -12.99 -6.80
N ASP A 51 23.90 -14.07 -6.27
CA ASP A 51 24.58 -15.36 -6.16
C ASP A 51 25.08 -15.88 -7.54
N LYS A 52 24.23 -15.78 -8.56
CA LYS A 52 24.62 -16.16 -9.94
C LYS A 52 25.69 -15.22 -10.51
N ALA A 53 25.67 -13.94 -10.15
CA ALA A 53 26.72 -13.01 -10.55
C ALA A 53 28.07 -13.39 -9.90
N ILE A 54 28.07 -13.78 -8.62
CA ILE A 54 29.25 -14.28 -7.90
C ILE A 54 29.73 -15.62 -8.47
N GLU A 55 28.82 -16.54 -8.82
CA GLU A 55 29.16 -17.81 -9.48
C GLU A 55 29.84 -17.57 -10.85
N ALA A 56 29.42 -16.54 -11.58
CA ALA A 56 30.00 -16.18 -12.88
C ALA A 56 31.34 -15.42 -12.78
N ASP A 57 31.56 -14.71 -11.67
CA ASP A 57 32.80 -13.98 -11.35
C ASP A 57 32.93 -13.80 -9.83
N ALA A 58 33.67 -14.68 -9.18
CA ALA A 58 33.85 -14.66 -7.73
C ALA A 58 34.62 -13.42 -7.23
N GLU A 59 35.37 -12.74 -8.11
CA GLU A 59 36.12 -11.52 -7.81
C GLU A 59 35.30 -10.23 -8.15
N CYS A 60 34.04 -10.37 -8.54
CA CYS A 60 33.15 -9.23 -8.78
C CYS A 60 32.68 -8.59 -7.46
N ALA A 61 33.42 -7.60 -6.97
CA ALA A 61 33.15 -6.93 -5.69
C ALA A 61 31.73 -6.36 -5.61
N MET A 62 31.19 -5.81 -6.74
CA MET A 62 29.84 -5.24 -6.77
C MET A 62 28.74 -6.32 -6.68
N ALA A 63 28.99 -7.57 -7.10
CA ALA A 63 28.04 -8.66 -6.88
C ALA A 63 27.94 -9.03 -5.39
N HIS A 64 29.07 -9.05 -4.66
CA HIS A 64 29.08 -9.21 -3.21
C HIS A 64 28.39 -8.03 -2.51
N TRP A 65 28.68 -6.79 -2.95
CA TRP A 65 28.01 -5.59 -2.45
C TRP A 65 26.48 -5.69 -2.65
N GLY A 66 26.02 -6.05 -3.85
CA GLY A 66 24.61 -6.18 -4.18
C GLY A 66 23.89 -7.21 -3.31
N LYS A 67 24.51 -8.38 -3.08
CA LYS A 67 23.96 -9.40 -2.18
C LYS A 67 23.88 -8.91 -0.74
N GLY A 68 24.93 -8.28 -0.22
CA GLY A 68 24.92 -7.69 1.12
C GLY A 68 23.89 -6.59 1.25
N TYR A 69 23.71 -5.76 0.23
CA TYR A 69 22.73 -4.68 0.22
C TYR A 69 21.29 -5.24 0.23
N ALA A 70 20.98 -6.18 -0.67
CA ALA A 70 19.65 -6.79 -0.79
C ALA A 70 19.27 -7.72 0.38
N ALA A 71 20.25 -8.26 1.12
CA ALA A 71 19.98 -9.08 2.30
C ALA A 71 19.34 -8.29 3.45
N GLY A 72 19.53 -6.97 3.48
CA GLY A 72 19.07 -6.10 4.58
C GLY A 72 17.70 -5.46 4.35
N PRO A 73 17.38 -4.48 5.21
CA PRO A 73 16.07 -3.80 5.17
C PRO A 73 15.93 -2.94 3.92
N ASN A 74 14.68 -2.65 3.57
CA ASN A 74 14.28 -1.63 2.61
C ASN A 74 13.11 -0.82 3.18
N TYR A 75 12.60 0.15 2.42
CA TYR A 75 11.51 1.01 2.88
C TYR A 75 10.24 0.22 3.27
N ASN A 76 9.91 -0.84 2.53
CA ASN A 76 8.74 -1.69 2.79
C ASN A 76 9.01 -2.85 3.76
N MET A 77 10.27 -3.08 4.12
CA MET A 77 10.66 -4.11 5.09
C MET A 77 11.77 -3.56 6.00
N PRO A 78 11.48 -2.59 6.87
CA PRO A 78 12.42 -2.09 7.86
C PRO A 78 12.75 -3.16 8.91
N TRP A 79 13.83 -2.97 9.65
CA TRP A 79 14.30 -3.93 10.67
C TRP A 79 13.20 -4.39 11.66
N ASP A 80 12.26 -3.51 11.97
CA ASP A 80 11.19 -3.80 12.93
C ASP A 80 10.15 -4.80 12.41
N LEU A 81 10.08 -5.04 11.10
CA LEU A 81 9.20 -6.04 10.49
C LEU A 81 9.85 -7.43 10.33
N PHE A 82 11.17 -7.55 10.53
CA PHE A 82 11.79 -8.86 10.59
C PHE A 82 11.50 -9.51 11.94
N ASP A 83 11.15 -10.80 11.95
CA ASP A 83 11.21 -11.59 13.16
C ASP A 83 12.66 -11.83 13.59
N ASP A 84 12.88 -12.36 14.79
CA ASP A 84 14.24 -12.53 15.33
C ASP A 84 15.12 -13.44 14.46
N ALA A 85 14.54 -14.48 13.88
CA ALA A 85 15.29 -15.41 13.02
C ALA A 85 15.66 -14.76 11.68
N GLY A 86 14.71 -14.09 11.03
CA GLY A 86 14.95 -13.37 9.79
C GLY A 86 15.91 -12.20 9.96
N ARG A 87 15.84 -11.49 11.09
CA ARG A 87 16.77 -10.41 11.43
C ARG A 87 18.21 -10.92 11.61
N ALA A 88 18.37 -12.05 12.31
CA ALA A 88 19.67 -12.69 12.49
C ALA A 88 20.27 -13.14 11.16
N GLU A 89 19.48 -13.78 10.30
CA GLU A 89 19.92 -14.24 8.98
C GLU A 89 20.28 -13.07 8.05
N ALA A 90 19.42 -12.05 7.97
CA ALA A 90 19.65 -10.86 7.16
C ALA A 90 20.95 -10.13 7.59
N LEU A 91 21.15 -9.97 8.89
CA LEU A 91 22.33 -9.32 9.45
C LEU A 91 23.60 -10.12 9.20
N ALA A 92 23.59 -11.43 9.46
CA ALA A 92 24.74 -12.31 9.22
C ALA A 92 25.13 -12.31 7.73
N THR A 93 24.15 -12.41 6.83
CA THR A 93 24.36 -12.37 5.37
C THR A 93 24.87 -11.00 4.94
N GLY A 94 24.21 -9.92 5.37
CA GLY A 94 24.61 -8.55 5.03
C GLY A 94 26.03 -8.24 5.46
N HIS A 95 26.40 -8.57 6.70
CA HIS A 95 27.76 -8.39 7.21
C HIS A 95 28.79 -9.22 6.42
N ALA A 96 28.54 -10.53 6.23
CA ALA A 96 29.49 -11.40 5.54
C ALA A 96 29.79 -10.91 4.12
N TYR A 97 28.76 -10.53 3.35
CA TYR A 97 28.95 -10.07 1.98
C TYR A 97 29.45 -8.63 1.87
N ALA A 98 29.17 -7.77 2.85
CA ALA A 98 29.86 -6.47 2.96
C ALA A 98 31.36 -6.65 3.19
N GLN A 99 31.80 -7.60 4.05
CA GLN A 99 33.20 -7.91 4.27
C GLN A 99 33.84 -8.50 3.00
N SER A 100 33.18 -9.46 2.33
CA SER A 100 33.69 -10.02 1.07
C SER A 100 33.90 -8.94 -0.01
N ALA A 101 32.98 -7.98 -0.13
CA ALA A 101 33.14 -6.85 -1.04
C ALA A 101 34.33 -5.95 -0.63
N LEU A 102 34.54 -5.72 0.68
CA LEU A 102 35.65 -4.93 1.21
C LEU A 102 37.02 -5.56 0.94
N GLU A 103 37.12 -6.89 0.94
CA GLU A 103 38.37 -7.58 0.58
C GLU A 103 38.77 -7.32 -0.88
N LEU A 104 37.82 -7.01 -1.75
CA LEU A 104 38.04 -6.76 -3.18
C LEU A 104 38.06 -5.25 -3.53
N VAL A 105 37.96 -4.36 -2.55
CA VAL A 105 37.75 -2.92 -2.77
C VAL A 105 38.83 -2.21 -3.58
N GLU A 106 40.06 -2.72 -3.55
CA GLU A 106 41.19 -2.14 -4.27
C GLU A 106 41.25 -2.55 -5.77
N THR A 107 40.31 -3.42 -6.20
CA THR A 107 40.24 -3.91 -7.59
C THR A 107 39.22 -3.16 -8.45
N VAL A 108 38.44 -2.26 -7.86
CA VAL A 108 37.29 -1.62 -8.49
C VAL A 108 37.48 -0.11 -8.70
N LYS A 109 36.55 0.52 -9.39
CA LYS A 109 36.53 1.98 -9.58
C LYS A 109 36.31 2.71 -8.24
N ASP A 110 36.75 3.96 -8.15
CA ASP A 110 36.69 4.75 -6.91
C ASP A 110 35.27 4.86 -6.34
N TRP A 111 34.26 5.09 -7.19
CA TRP A 111 32.86 5.19 -6.75
C TRP A 111 32.28 3.84 -6.28
N GLU A 112 32.67 2.72 -6.89
CA GLU A 112 32.30 1.37 -6.42
C GLU A 112 32.91 1.10 -5.04
N GLY A 113 34.20 1.43 -4.88
CA GLY A 113 34.89 1.33 -3.61
C GLY A 113 34.25 2.20 -2.51
N ALA A 114 33.72 3.36 -2.87
CA ALA A 114 33.00 4.23 -1.93
C ALA A 114 31.66 3.60 -1.49
N LEU A 115 30.87 3.04 -2.41
CA LEU A 115 29.63 2.29 -2.10
C LEU A 115 29.90 1.07 -1.23
N ILE A 116 30.96 0.31 -1.53
CA ILE A 116 31.36 -0.88 -0.77
C ILE A 116 31.72 -0.49 0.67
N ARG A 117 32.52 0.55 0.87
CA ARG A 117 32.88 1.04 2.19
C ARG A 117 31.66 1.55 2.98
N ALA A 118 30.74 2.25 2.31
CA ALA A 118 29.51 2.73 2.94
C ALA A 118 28.62 1.58 3.43
N LEU A 119 28.51 0.47 2.67
CA LEU A 119 27.75 -0.71 3.08
C LEU A 119 28.27 -1.32 4.40
N GLY A 120 29.58 -1.26 4.66
CA GLY A 120 30.16 -1.68 5.93
C GLY A 120 29.62 -0.91 7.15
N ALA A 121 29.19 0.34 6.98
CA ALA A 121 28.56 1.11 8.04
C ALA A 121 27.13 0.65 8.36
N ARG A 122 26.44 -0.01 7.42
CA ARG A 122 25.13 -0.61 7.61
C ARG A 122 25.18 -1.89 8.46
N TYR A 123 26.31 -2.61 8.39
CA TYR A 123 26.50 -3.91 9.03
C TYR A 123 27.83 -3.96 9.79
N PRO A 124 28.00 -3.19 10.88
CA PRO A 124 29.28 -3.12 11.59
C PRO A 124 29.66 -4.43 12.32
N GLN A 125 28.69 -5.29 12.60
CA GLN A 125 28.89 -6.61 13.22
C GLN A 125 27.76 -7.57 12.80
N PRO A 126 27.97 -8.90 12.88
CA PRO A 126 26.95 -9.89 12.49
C PRO A 126 25.93 -10.21 13.58
N GLU A 127 26.11 -9.71 14.80
CA GLU A 127 25.20 -9.96 15.93
C GLU A 127 24.12 -8.90 16.02
N ILE A 128 22.89 -9.32 16.35
CA ILE A 128 21.74 -8.45 16.58
C ILE A 128 21.99 -7.53 17.77
N ILE A 129 21.51 -6.29 17.68
CA ILE A 129 21.42 -5.34 18.79
C ILE A 129 19.94 -4.95 18.99
N ASP A 130 19.60 -4.43 20.17
CA ASP A 130 18.22 -4.09 20.53
C ASP A 130 17.63 -2.98 19.65
N ASP A 131 18.43 -2.00 19.25
CA ASP A 131 18.01 -0.88 18.40
C ASP A 131 18.96 -0.77 17.18
N MET A 132 18.43 -1.08 16.01
CA MET A 132 19.16 -1.01 14.73
C MET A 132 19.20 0.40 14.11
N GLN A 133 18.46 1.36 14.65
CA GLN A 133 18.38 2.72 14.11
C GLN A 133 19.73 3.45 14.04
N PRO A 134 20.64 3.32 15.01
CA PRO A 134 21.97 3.91 14.89
C PRO A 134 22.75 3.47 13.65
N TRP A 135 22.57 2.22 13.20
CA TRP A 135 23.24 1.72 12.00
C TRP A 135 22.59 2.25 10.70
N ASN A 136 21.27 2.43 10.70
CA ASN A 136 20.60 3.12 9.60
C ASN A 136 21.11 4.56 9.46
N ILE A 137 21.30 5.27 10.59
CA ILE A 137 21.88 6.62 10.61
C ILE A 137 23.32 6.62 10.10
N GLN A 138 24.16 5.69 10.59
CA GLN A 138 25.55 5.57 10.14
C GLN A 138 25.65 5.29 8.64
N PHE A 139 24.78 4.42 8.12
CA PHE A 139 24.71 4.14 6.69
C PHE A 139 24.28 5.38 5.87
N ALA A 140 23.24 6.09 6.31
CA ALA A 140 22.81 7.30 5.65
C ALA A 140 23.90 8.40 5.66
N ASP A 141 24.64 8.54 6.76
CA ASP A 141 25.76 9.48 6.85
C ASP A 141 26.93 9.07 5.95
N ALA A 142 27.27 7.77 5.91
CA ALA A 142 28.29 7.25 4.99
C ALA A 142 27.89 7.47 3.52
N MET A 143 26.61 7.20 3.17
CA MET A 143 26.10 7.44 1.81
C MET A 143 26.07 8.93 1.44
N ARG A 144 25.89 9.83 2.41
CA ARG A 144 25.98 11.29 2.15
C ARG A 144 27.40 11.69 1.71
N GLU A 145 28.44 11.12 2.32
CA GLU A 145 29.83 11.35 1.90
C GLU A 145 30.08 10.79 0.49
N VAL A 146 29.53 9.60 0.17
CA VAL A 146 29.62 9.04 -1.19
C VAL A 146 28.91 9.94 -2.19
N PHE A 147 27.70 10.40 -1.87
CA PHE A 147 26.93 11.32 -2.72
C PHE A 147 27.67 12.65 -2.96
N ASN A 148 28.26 13.24 -1.91
CA ASN A 148 29.03 14.48 -2.04
C ASN A 148 30.23 14.34 -2.97
N ALA A 149 30.78 13.14 -3.12
CA ALA A 149 31.92 12.86 -3.98
C ALA A 149 31.54 12.44 -5.41
N TYR A 150 30.34 11.89 -5.60
CA TYR A 150 29.88 11.28 -6.87
C TYR A 150 28.42 11.64 -7.16
N ASP A 151 28.05 12.90 -7.03
CA ASP A 151 26.68 13.40 -7.18
C ASP A 151 26.11 13.31 -8.62
N ASP A 152 26.96 13.10 -9.60
CA ASP A 152 26.58 12.84 -10.99
C ASP A 152 26.19 11.37 -11.26
N ASN A 153 26.46 10.46 -10.32
CA ASN A 153 26.12 9.04 -10.44
C ASN A 153 24.70 8.76 -9.92
N LEU A 154 23.80 8.33 -10.80
CA LEU A 154 22.38 8.10 -10.48
C LEU A 154 22.18 6.94 -9.48
N GLU A 155 23.02 5.89 -9.53
CA GLU A 155 22.95 4.80 -8.58
C GLU A 155 23.34 5.25 -7.16
N VAL A 156 24.39 6.07 -7.06
CA VAL A 156 24.80 6.67 -5.77
C VAL A 156 23.67 7.54 -5.22
N ARG A 157 23.03 8.35 -6.05
CA ARG A 157 21.85 9.14 -5.65
C ARG A 157 20.70 8.27 -5.16
N THR A 158 20.41 7.20 -5.88
CA THR A 158 19.30 6.28 -5.56
C THR A 158 19.55 5.58 -4.23
N VAL A 159 20.73 5.01 -4.02
CA VAL A 159 21.09 4.35 -2.74
C VAL A 159 21.11 5.35 -1.58
N PHE A 160 21.58 6.58 -1.81
CA PHE A 160 21.56 7.63 -0.79
C PHE A 160 20.10 8.05 -0.44
N ALA A 161 19.26 8.26 -1.45
CA ALA A 161 17.85 8.59 -1.21
C ALA A 161 17.14 7.47 -0.43
N GLU A 162 17.36 6.19 -0.79
CA GLU A 162 16.80 5.07 -0.03
C GLU A 162 17.30 5.05 1.41
N ALA A 163 18.60 5.28 1.64
CA ALA A 163 19.14 5.34 2.98
C ALA A 163 18.49 6.44 3.84
N LEU A 164 18.12 7.58 3.23
CA LEU A 164 17.39 8.65 3.91
C LEU A 164 15.94 8.26 4.21
N LEU A 165 15.25 7.64 3.26
CA LEU A 165 13.85 7.18 3.44
C LEU A 165 13.76 6.08 4.51
N ASN A 166 14.74 5.18 4.55
CA ASN A 166 14.82 4.08 5.51
C ASN A 166 15.04 4.53 6.97
N LEU A 167 15.32 5.81 7.21
CA LEU A 167 15.36 6.35 8.57
C LEU A 167 13.98 6.46 9.21
N THR A 168 12.94 6.68 8.41
CA THR A 168 11.57 6.88 8.88
C THR A 168 10.54 6.32 7.87
N PRO A 169 10.55 4.99 7.61
CA PRO A 169 9.60 4.40 6.66
C PRO A 169 8.17 4.71 7.05
N TRP A 170 7.32 5.08 6.07
CA TRP A 170 5.93 5.52 6.24
C TRP A 170 5.72 6.66 7.25
N LYS A 171 6.79 7.38 7.62
CA LYS A 171 6.78 8.54 8.52
C LYS A 171 7.63 9.69 7.99
N MET A 172 7.64 9.86 6.65
CA MET A 172 8.37 10.94 6.00
C MET A 172 7.69 12.30 6.20
N TRP A 173 6.36 12.32 6.27
CA TRP A 173 5.56 13.52 6.44
C TRP A 173 4.66 13.43 7.67
N ASP A 174 4.46 14.55 8.33
CA ASP A 174 3.45 14.71 9.39
C ASP A 174 2.12 15.06 8.72
N LEU A 175 1.20 14.07 8.65
CA LEU A 175 -0.03 14.18 7.88
C LEU A 175 -0.90 15.40 8.28
N PRO A 176 -1.10 15.69 9.59
CA PRO A 176 -1.94 16.83 10.01
C PRO A 176 -1.38 18.19 9.58
N THR A 177 -0.07 18.35 9.53
CA THR A 177 0.55 19.65 9.21
C THR A 177 1.05 19.75 7.77
N GLY A 178 1.18 18.62 7.06
CA GLY A 178 1.77 18.55 5.72
C GLY A 178 3.25 18.95 5.69
N ARG A 179 3.95 18.89 6.82
CA ARG A 179 5.38 19.22 6.94
C ARG A 179 6.20 17.95 7.04
N PRO A 180 7.52 18.00 6.76
CA PRO A 180 8.42 16.90 7.08
C PRO A 180 8.25 16.44 8.52
N ALA A 181 8.14 15.12 8.74
CA ALA A 181 7.98 14.56 10.06
C ALA A 181 9.25 14.75 10.90
N LYS A 182 9.08 14.79 12.23
CA LYS A 182 10.21 14.97 13.13
C LYS A 182 11.22 13.82 13.00
N GLY A 183 12.46 14.17 12.67
CA GLY A 183 13.57 13.21 12.49
C GLY A 183 13.69 12.65 11.08
N ALA A 184 12.68 12.82 10.22
CA ALA A 184 12.76 12.43 8.82
C ALA A 184 13.73 13.35 8.04
N LYS A 185 14.33 12.79 7.00
CA LYS A 185 15.21 13.51 6.07
C LYS A 185 14.50 13.85 4.75
N THR A 186 13.22 14.16 4.84
CA THR A 186 12.30 14.37 3.73
C THR A 186 12.81 15.41 2.73
N GLU A 187 13.20 16.60 3.22
CA GLU A 187 13.66 17.69 2.34
C GLU A 187 14.99 17.35 1.64
N GLU A 188 15.89 16.65 2.34
CA GLU A 188 17.16 16.20 1.77
C GLU A 188 16.93 15.15 0.68
N ALA A 189 16.10 14.14 0.95
CA ALA A 189 15.74 13.10 -0.01
C ALA A 189 15.02 13.72 -1.23
N GLN A 190 14.10 14.67 -1.01
CA GLN A 190 13.41 15.36 -2.08
C GLN A 190 14.39 16.14 -2.96
N ALA A 191 15.32 16.87 -2.37
CA ALA A 191 16.31 17.64 -3.13
C ALA A 191 17.20 16.73 -3.98
N VAL A 192 17.66 15.59 -3.45
CA VAL A 192 18.48 14.61 -4.18
C VAL A 192 17.75 14.05 -5.40
N LEU A 193 16.47 13.66 -5.24
CA LEU A 193 15.68 13.03 -6.29
C LEU A 193 15.20 14.07 -7.35
N GLU A 194 14.70 15.22 -6.90
CA GLU A 194 14.20 16.27 -7.82
C GLU A 194 15.36 16.89 -8.62
N ASP A 195 16.53 17.14 -8.02
CA ASP A 195 17.72 17.61 -8.75
C ASP A 195 18.16 16.63 -9.84
N ALA A 196 18.14 15.32 -9.55
CA ALA A 196 18.44 14.31 -10.57
C ALA A 196 17.45 14.37 -11.74
N MET A 197 16.16 14.43 -11.47
CA MET A 197 15.11 14.49 -12.52
C MET A 197 15.15 15.80 -13.33
N GLU A 198 15.57 16.89 -12.70
CA GLU A 198 15.69 18.20 -13.38
C GLU A 198 16.94 18.28 -14.26
N ASN A 199 18.08 17.78 -13.76
CA ASN A 199 19.39 18.05 -14.36
C ASN A 199 19.99 16.85 -15.11
N GLN A 200 19.47 15.63 -14.91
CA GLN A 200 19.99 14.41 -15.53
C GLN A 200 18.89 13.69 -16.33
N PRO A 201 18.83 13.81 -17.67
CA PRO A 201 17.77 13.19 -18.47
C PRO A 201 17.62 11.68 -18.29
N LYS A 202 18.68 10.95 -17.95
CA LYS A 202 18.66 9.51 -17.67
C LYS A 202 17.93 9.15 -16.36
N ALA A 203 17.75 10.11 -15.43
CA ALA A 203 17.00 9.89 -14.21
C ALA A 203 15.55 9.46 -14.50
N TRP A 204 14.97 9.94 -15.59
CA TRP A 204 13.64 9.53 -16.07
C TRP A 204 13.56 8.09 -16.62
N GLN A 205 14.69 7.40 -16.72
CA GLN A 205 14.78 5.99 -17.13
C GLN A 205 15.32 5.11 -16.00
N HIS A 206 15.46 5.66 -14.80
CA HIS A 206 16.02 4.97 -13.65
C HIS A 206 14.91 4.45 -12.73
N PRO A 207 14.60 3.12 -12.73
CA PRO A 207 13.43 2.61 -12.01
C PRO A 207 13.52 2.81 -10.51
N GLY A 208 14.68 2.60 -9.88
CA GLY A 208 14.85 2.81 -8.44
C GLY A 208 14.64 4.25 -8.01
N LEU A 209 15.16 5.23 -8.77
CA LEU A 209 15.00 6.65 -8.47
C LEU A 209 13.53 7.07 -8.53
N LEU A 210 12.82 6.67 -9.59
CA LEU A 210 11.39 7.02 -9.75
C LEU A 210 10.52 6.32 -8.72
N HIS A 211 10.85 5.08 -8.34
CA HIS A 211 10.18 4.33 -7.28
C HIS A 211 10.29 5.05 -5.93
N LEU A 212 11.50 5.42 -5.53
CA LEU A 212 11.72 6.16 -4.27
C LEU A 212 11.04 7.54 -4.27
N TYR A 213 10.92 8.19 -5.45
CA TYR A 213 10.19 9.44 -5.53
C TYR A 213 8.68 9.26 -5.31
N VAL A 214 8.09 8.15 -5.78
CA VAL A 214 6.70 7.80 -5.45
C VAL A 214 6.54 7.63 -3.94
N HIS A 215 7.38 6.83 -3.28
CA HIS A 215 7.35 6.65 -1.83
C HIS A 215 7.53 7.94 -1.03
N LEU A 216 8.42 8.83 -1.50
CA LEU A 216 8.62 10.12 -0.86
C LEU A 216 7.37 10.99 -0.92
N MET A 217 6.63 10.93 -2.04
CA MET A 217 5.51 11.85 -2.32
C MET A 217 4.14 11.33 -1.91
N GLU A 218 3.96 10.02 -1.72
CA GLU A 218 2.67 9.40 -1.41
C GLU A 218 2.02 9.91 -0.10
N MET A 219 2.84 10.27 0.90
CA MET A 219 2.38 10.87 2.16
C MET A 219 2.35 12.39 2.13
N SER A 220 2.87 13.01 1.07
CA SER A 220 3.06 14.45 1.01
C SER A 220 1.74 15.20 0.83
N PRO A 221 1.70 16.51 1.12
CA PRO A 221 0.55 17.34 0.75
C PRO A 221 0.45 17.61 -0.76
N PHE A 222 1.41 17.11 -1.57
CA PHE A 222 1.51 17.35 -3.01
C PHE A 222 1.82 16.06 -3.79
N PRO A 223 1.03 14.96 -3.63
CA PRO A 223 1.32 13.69 -4.29
C PRO A 223 1.32 13.80 -5.82
N GLU A 224 0.56 14.74 -6.38
CA GLU A 224 0.51 15.02 -7.83
C GLU A 224 1.86 15.36 -8.46
N LYS A 225 2.86 15.78 -7.69
CA LYS A 225 4.23 15.98 -8.19
C LYS A 225 4.86 14.68 -8.73
N ALA A 226 4.46 13.52 -8.19
CA ALA A 226 4.99 12.23 -8.61
C ALA A 226 4.24 11.59 -9.80
N LEU A 227 3.12 12.18 -10.29
CA LEU A 227 2.35 11.60 -11.40
C LEU A 227 3.20 11.28 -12.63
N LYS A 228 4.02 12.24 -13.07
CA LYS A 228 4.89 12.04 -14.24
C LYS A 228 5.93 10.93 -14.01
N ALA A 229 6.49 10.86 -12.80
CA ALA A 229 7.45 9.81 -12.44
C ALA A 229 6.76 8.44 -12.43
N GLY A 230 5.56 8.36 -11.85
CA GLY A 230 4.73 7.17 -11.87
C GLY A 230 4.38 6.71 -13.28
N ASP A 231 3.93 7.61 -14.15
CA ASP A 231 3.58 7.28 -15.54
C ASP A 231 4.76 6.65 -16.31
N VAL A 232 5.97 7.12 -16.07
CA VAL A 232 7.17 6.54 -16.68
C VAL A 232 7.51 5.18 -16.04
N LEU A 233 7.46 5.08 -14.71
CA LEU A 233 7.84 3.89 -13.96
C LEU A 233 7.04 2.64 -14.37
N ARG A 234 5.71 2.78 -14.65
CA ARG A 234 4.79 1.68 -15.01
C ARG A 234 5.30 0.75 -16.10
N THR A 235 6.21 1.21 -16.96
CA THR A 235 6.64 0.46 -18.15
C THR A 235 8.13 0.16 -18.19
N LEU A 236 8.90 0.64 -17.21
CA LEU A 236 10.36 0.46 -17.21
C LEU A 236 10.80 -0.97 -16.90
N VAL A 237 10.04 -1.70 -16.06
CA VAL A 237 10.38 -3.05 -15.61
C VAL A 237 9.16 -3.96 -15.79
N PRO A 238 8.92 -4.49 -17.00
CA PRO A 238 7.67 -5.14 -17.41
C PRO A 238 7.24 -6.33 -16.56
N ASP A 239 8.18 -7.10 -15.98
CA ASP A 239 7.89 -8.27 -15.15
C ASP A 239 8.06 -8.01 -13.63
N SER A 240 8.15 -6.76 -13.21
CA SER A 240 8.08 -6.37 -11.79
C SER A 240 6.70 -5.82 -11.45
N GLY A 241 5.81 -6.68 -10.91
CA GLY A 241 4.46 -6.27 -10.55
C GLY A 241 4.45 -5.13 -9.54
N HIS A 242 5.38 -5.12 -8.58
CA HIS A 242 5.51 -4.04 -7.61
C HIS A 242 5.79 -2.67 -8.27
N LEU A 243 6.71 -2.59 -9.25
CA LEU A 243 7.01 -1.33 -9.93
C LEU A 243 5.88 -0.85 -10.87
N ILE A 244 5.05 -1.77 -11.37
CA ILE A 244 3.83 -1.44 -12.13
C ILE A 244 2.75 -0.90 -11.19
N HIS A 245 2.63 -1.48 -9.99
CA HIS A 245 1.69 -1.10 -8.95
C HIS A 245 2.00 0.27 -8.33
N MET A 246 3.27 0.55 -8.03
CA MET A 246 3.70 1.71 -7.24
C MET A 246 3.10 3.07 -7.66
N PRO A 247 3.00 3.40 -8.97
CA PRO A 247 2.35 4.64 -9.37
C PRO A 247 0.91 4.79 -8.90
N THR A 248 0.24 3.68 -8.61
CA THR A 248 -1.17 3.71 -8.16
C THR A 248 -1.34 4.24 -6.74
N HIS A 249 -0.27 4.31 -5.94
CA HIS A 249 -0.24 5.04 -4.67
C HIS A 249 -0.53 6.54 -4.88
N ILE A 250 -0.02 7.10 -5.96
CA ILE A 250 -0.28 8.50 -6.34
C ILE A 250 -1.66 8.63 -7.00
N ASP A 251 -2.02 7.68 -7.87
CA ASP A 251 -3.30 7.70 -8.57
C ASP A 251 -4.49 7.70 -7.60
N VAL A 252 -4.44 6.89 -6.54
CA VAL A 252 -5.51 6.81 -5.54
C VAL A 252 -5.70 8.14 -4.82
N LEU A 253 -4.61 8.81 -4.45
CA LEU A 253 -4.63 10.12 -3.82
C LEU A 253 -5.09 11.25 -4.76
N CYS A 254 -4.91 11.06 -6.07
CA CYS A 254 -5.34 12.01 -7.10
C CYS A 254 -6.76 11.71 -7.65
N GLY A 255 -7.43 10.65 -7.19
CA GLY A 255 -8.78 10.27 -7.63
C GLY A 255 -8.80 9.53 -8.97
N PHE A 256 -7.67 9.02 -9.45
CA PHE A 256 -7.56 8.26 -10.70
C PHE A 256 -7.88 6.77 -10.50
N TYR A 257 -8.99 6.48 -9.82
CA TYR A 257 -9.36 5.11 -9.41
C TYR A 257 -9.45 4.11 -10.56
N ARG A 258 -9.74 4.57 -11.80
CA ARG A 258 -9.69 3.69 -12.99
C ARG A 258 -8.28 3.16 -13.23
N ASP A 259 -7.28 4.00 -13.07
CA ASP A 259 -5.89 3.63 -13.28
C ASP A 259 -5.38 2.79 -12.10
N VAL A 260 -5.88 3.05 -10.89
CA VAL A 260 -5.68 2.15 -9.73
C VAL A 260 -6.16 0.74 -10.03
N VAL A 261 -7.40 0.56 -10.50
CA VAL A 261 -7.93 -0.78 -10.83
C VAL A 261 -7.13 -1.41 -11.97
N HIS A 262 -6.94 -0.68 -13.06
CA HIS A 262 -6.30 -1.21 -14.28
C HIS A 262 -4.86 -1.67 -14.03
N TRP A 263 -4.02 -0.81 -13.45
CA TRP A 263 -2.60 -1.13 -13.29
C TRP A 263 -2.36 -2.19 -12.22
N ASN A 264 -3.21 -2.28 -11.20
CA ASN A 264 -3.13 -3.38 -10.25
C ASN A 264 -3.62 -4.70 -10.82
N GLU A 265 -4.63 -4.72 -11.69
CA GLU A 265 -4.99 -5.93 -12.46
C GLU A 265 -3.82 -6.38 -13.35
N VAL A 266 -3.09 -5.45 -13.99
CA VAL A 266 -1.85 -5.76 -14.73
C VAL A 266 -0.77 -6.32 -13.80
N ALA A 267 -0.53 -5.67 -12.66
CA ALA A 267 0.49 -6.08 -11.69
C ALA A 267 0.25 -7.51 -11.17
N VAL A 268 -0.99 -7.86 -10.80
CA VAL A 268 -1.31 -9.24 -10.35
C VAL A 268 -1.10 -10.28 -11.46
N GLU A 269 -1.38 -9.95 -12.73
CA GLU A 269 -1.11 -10.88 -13.84
C GLU A 269 0.40 -11.05 -14.06
N VAL A 270 1.19 -9.99 -13.91
CA VAL A 270 2.66 -10.06 -13.96
C VAL A 270 3.21 -10.90 -12.80
N ASP A 271 2.72 -10.68 -11.59
CA ASP A 271 3.14 -11.43 -10.41
C ASP A 271 2.80 -12.93 -10.49
N LYS A 272 1.82 -13.33 -11.30
CA LYS A 272 1.55 -14.76 -11.57
C LYS A 272 2.76 -15.48 -12.16
N LYS A 273 3.58 -14.81 -12.98
CA LYS A 273 4.81 -15.40 -13.52
C LYS A 273 5.79 -15.75 -12.40
N PHE A 274 5.97 -14.83 -11.45
CA PHE A 274 6.82 -15.07 -10.29
C PHE A 274 6.25 -16.16 -9.39
N TRP A 275 4.95 -16.11 -9.09
CA TRP A 275 4.26 -17.10 -8.28
C TRP A 275 4.30 -18.51 -8.88
N GLN A 276 4.12 -18.65 -10.20
CA GLN A 276 4.20 -19.94 -10.88
C GLN A 276 5.60 -20.57 -10.80
N LYS A 277 6.65 -19.74 -10.78
CA LYS A 277 8.03 -20.18 -10.67
C LYS A 277 8.46 -20.50 -9.24
N ASN A 278 8.08 -19.66 -8.28
CA ASN A 278 8.61 -19.68 -6.92
C ASN A 278 7.57 -20.14 -5.86
N GLY A 279 6.31 -20.31 -6.24
CA GLY A 279 5.22 -20.71 -5.34
C GLY A 279 4.76 -19.57 -4.42
N PRO A 280 3.80 -19.84 -3.49
CA PRO A 280 3.24 -18.83 -2.60
C PRO A 280 4.07 -18.58 -1.33
N PHE A 281 4.92 -19.50 -0.90
CA PHE A 281 5.60 -19.48 0.41
C PHE A 281 6.79 -18.52 0.44
N ASN A 282 6.54 -17.24 0.19
CA ASN A 282 7.54 -16.18 0.24
C ASN A 282 6.88 -14.84 0.59
N ILE A 283 7.68 -13.89 1.09
CA ILE A 283 7.20 -12.55 1.48
C ILE A 283 6.68 -11.75 0.27
N TYR A 284 7.19 -11.99 -0.93
CA TYR A 284 6.72 -11.30 -2.14
C TYR A 284 5.24 -11.57 -2.46
N SER A 285 4.65 -12.66 -1.96
CA SER A 285 3.21 -12.90 -2.03
C SER A 285 2.38 -11.79 -1.35
N GLY A 286 2.96 -11.08 -0.37
CA GLY A 286 2.35 -9.91 0.24
C GLY A 286 2.12 -8.76 -0.74
N TYR A 287 3.05 -8.51 -1.66
CA TYR A 287 2.87 -7.48 -2.70
C TYR A 287 1.72 -7.83 -3.65
N ARG A 288 1.54 -9.09 -3.98
CA ARG A 288 0.42 -9.53 -4.80
C ARG A 288 -0.92 -9.37 -4.07
N LEU A 289 -0.98 -9.66 -2.76
CA LEU A 289 -2.16 -9.36 -1.94
C LEU A 289 -2.45 -7.86 -1.90
N HIS A 290 -1.41 -7.06 -1.74
CA HIS A 290 -1.49 -5.61 -1.74
C HIS A 290 -2.02 -5.06 -3.07
N ASN A 291 -1.58 -5.61 -4.21
CA ASN A 291 -2.13 -5.28 -5.52
C ASN A 291 -3.63 -5.58 -5.60
N TYR A 292 -4.09 -6.75 -5.11
CA TYR A 292 -5.53 -7.05 -5.03
C TYR A 292 -6.28 -6.09 -4.10
N HIS A 293 -5.68 -5.69 -2.98
CA HIS A 293 -6.24 -4.70 -2.07
C HIS A 293 -6.51 -3.37 -2.80
N PHE A 294 -5.54 -2.89 -3.59
CA PHE A 294 -5.72 -1.70 -4.42
C PHE A 294 -6.80 -1.85 -5.48
N VAL A 295 -6.92 -3.02 -6.14
CA VAL A 295 -8.04 -3.28 -7.07
C VAL A 295 -9.37 -3.16 -6.34
N ILE A 296 -9.52 -3.78 -5.17
CA ILE A 296 -10.76 -3.73 -4.38
C ILE A 296 -11.07 -2.29 -3.99
N TYR A 297 -10.11 -1.58 -3.42
CA TYR A 297 -10.28 -0.20 -2.98
C TYR A 297 -10.67 0.74 -4.13
N GLY A 298 -9.92 0.73 -5.24
CA GLY A 298 -10.23 1.53 -6.42
C GLY A 298 -11.60 1.21 -7.01
N ALA A 299 -11.97 -0.07 -7.07
CA ALA A 299 -13.26 -0.53 -7.56
C ALA A 299 -14.42 -0.04 -6.66
N LEU A 300 -14.22 -0.04 -5.34
CA LEU A 300 -15.22 0.53 -4.40
C LEU A 300 -15.48 2.00 -4.68
N PHE A 301 -14.44 2.81 -4.93
CA PHE A 301 -14.58 4.24 -5.22
C PHE A 301 -15.10 4.55 -6.63
N LEU A 302 -14.98 3.60 -7.58
CA LEU A 302 -15.58 3.68 -8.91
C LEU A 302 -17.03 3.20 -8.97
N GLY A 303 -17.55 2.56 -7.91
CA GLY A 303 -18.85 1.88 -7.97
C GLY A 303 -18.82 0.61 -8.82
N GLN A 304 -17.70 -0.13 -8.82
CA GLN A 304 -17.50 -1.36 -9.58
C GLN A 304 -17.52 -2.59 -8.67
N PHE A 305 -18.62 -3.32 -8.69
CA PHE A 305 -18.80 -4.53 -7.89
C PHE A 305 -18.01 -5.73 -8.44
N GLU A 306 -18.08 -5.98 -9.75
CA GLU A 306 -17.49 -7.18 -10.34
C GLU A 306 -15.97 -7.21 -10.29
N PRO A 307 -15.21 -6.13 -10.57
CA PRO A 307 -13.77 -6.09 -10.35
C PRO A 307 -13.37 -6.35 -8.90
N ALA A 308 -14.08 -5.74 -7.92
CA ALA A 308 -13.82 -5.98 -6.50
C ALA A 308 -13.99 -7.47 -6.14
N MET A 309 -15.07 -8.10 -6.55
CA MET A 309 -15.33 -9.52 -6.26
C MET A 309 -14.35 -10.46 -6.98
N ARG A 310 -13.87 -10.10 -8.19
CA ARG A 310 -12.79 -10.87 -8.82
C ARG A 310 -11.49 -10.78 -8.04
N ALA A 311 -11.14 -9.59 -7.57
CA ALA A 311 -9.92 -9.37 -6.79
C ALA A 311 -9.95 -10.12 -5.46
N ILE A 312 -11.10 -10.16 -4.76
CA ILE A 312 -11.29 -10.95 -3.52
C ILE A 312 -10.98 -12.44 -3.78
N ARG A 313 -11.52 -13.02 -4.85
CA ARG A 313 -11.24 -14.41 -5.20
C ARG A 313 -9.76 -14.64 -5.52
N GLY A 314 -9.13 -13.72 -6.26
CA GLY A 314 -7.70 -13.81 -6.58
C GLY A 314 -6.80 -13.67 -5.35
N ALA A 315 -7.16 -12.82 -4.39
CA ALA A 315 -6.45 -12.70 -3.12
C ALA A 315 -6.52 -14.01 -2.32
N ALA A 316 -7.70 -14.62 -2.21
CA ALA A 316 -7.89 -15.91 -1.54
C ALA A 316 -7.08 -17.04 -2.17
N GLU A 317 -6.94 -17.07 -3.51
CA GLU A 317 -6.10 -18.05 -4.22
C GLU A 317 -4.58 -17.84 -3.99
N THR A 318 -4.17 -16.64 -3.60
CA THR A 318 -2.75 -16.29 -3.41
C THR A 318 -2.19 -16.87 -2.11
N VAL A 319 -3.02 -16.97 -1.07
CA VAL A 319 -2.59 -17.35 0.29
C VAL A 319 -3.28 -18.64 0.70
N PRO A 320 -2.64 -19.80 0.53
CA PRO A 320 -3.15 -21.05 1.08
C PRO A 320 -3.09 -21.04 2.62
N GLU A 321 -4.00 -21.78 3.27
CA GLU A 321 -4.07 -21.83 4.73
C GLU A 321 -2.75 -22.27 5.37
N GLU A 322 -2.03 -23.19 4.74
CA GLU A 322 -0.73 -23.67 5.22
C GLU A 322 0.30 -22.54 5.33
N MET A 323 0.19 -21.51 4.48
CA MET A 323 1.04 -20.31 4.56
C MET A 323 0.70 -19.48 5.79
N LEU A 324 -0.58 -19.28 6.09
CA LEU A 324 -1.02 -18.53 7.28
C LEU A 324 -0.61 -19.22 8.59
N ARG A 325 -0.41 -20.54 8.58
CA ARG A 325 0.03 -21.32 9.75
C ARG A 325 1.54 -21.29 9.99
N ILE A 326 2.33 -20.59 9.15
CA ILE A 326 3.75 -20.35 9.39
C ILE A 326 3.88 -19.32 10.52
N GLU A 327 4.59 -19.70 11.59
CA GLU A 327 4.77 -18.85 12.78
C GLU A 327 6.03 -17.98 12.74
N SER A 328 7.01 -18.35 11.91
CA SER A 328 8.26 -17.58 11.72
C SER A 328 8.63 -17.56 10.23
N PRO A 329 8.47 -16.40 9.58
CA PRO A 329 7.80 -15.18 10.05
C PRO A 329 6.30 -15.40 10.32
N PRO A 330 5.63 -14.57 11.15
CA PRO A 330 4.22 -14.76 11.54
C PRO A 330 3.26 -14.39 10.41
N MET A 331 3.14 -15.28 9.41
CA MET A 331 2.43 -15.01 8.14
C MET A 331 0.97 -14.62 8.32
N ALA A 332 0.27 -15.19 9.33
CA ALA A 332 -1.11 -14.79 9.60
C ALA A 332 -1.22 -13.33 10.03
N ASP A 333 -0.24 -12.82 10.82
CA ASP A 333 -0.28 -11.44 11.29
C ASP A 333 -0.12 -10.44 10.15
N TYR A 334 0.55 -10.83 9.05
CA TYR A 334 0.76 -9.98 7.90
C TYR A 334 -0.31 -10.15 6.79
N PHE A 335 -0.92 -11.34 6.65
CA PHE A 335 -1.67 -11.66 5.42
C PHE A 335 -3.15 -11.99 5.63
N GLU A 336 -3.57 -12.45 6.83
CA GLU A 336 -4.96 -12.87 7.03
C GLU A 336 -5.97 -11.74 6.81
N SER A 337 -5.62 -10.52 7.19
CA SER A 337 -6.51 -9.35 7.09
C SER A 337 -6.94 -9.05 5.66
N TYR A 338 -6.10 -9.35 4.66
CA TYR A 338 -6.44 -9.17 3.24
C TYR A 338 -7.56 -10.09 2.76
N LEU A 339 -7.88 -11.15 3.50
CA LEU A 339 -8.97 -12.07 3.18
C LEU A 339 -10.32 -11.59 3.72
N GLY A 340 -10.33 -10.50 4.49
CA GLY A 340 -11.51 -9.95 5.16
C GLY A 340 -12.29 -8.90 4.36
N PHE A 341 -12.11 -8.74 3.04
CA PHE A 341 -12.68 -7.63 2.29
C PHE A 341 -14.06 -7.88 1.67
N GLU A 342 -14.49 -9.14 1.48
CA GLU A 342 -15.83 -9.44 0.92
C GLU A 342 -16.96 -8.79 1.72
N PRO A 343 -16.97 -8.84 3.07
CA PRO A 343 -17.97 -8.13 3.87
C PRO A 343 -18.07 -6.63 3.56
N HIS A 344 -16.95 -5.95 3.38
CA HIS A 344 -16.93 -4.52 3.01
C HIS A 344 -17.54 -4.25 1.64
N VAL A 345 -17.25 -5.10 0.65
CA VAL A 345 -17.81 -4.97 -0.70
C VAL A 345 -19.33 -5.16 -0.68
N LEU A 346 -19.82 -6.18 0.03
CA LEU A 346 -21.26 -6.42 0.14
C LEU A 346 -22.00 -5.28 0.83
N VAL A 347 -21.45 -4.72 1.90
CA VAL A 347 -21.99 -3.54 2.59
C VAL A 347 -22.00 -2.32 1.65
N ARG A 348 -20.88 -2.05 0.98
CA ARG A 348 -20.76 -0.90 0.06
C ARG A 348 -21.82 -0.90 -1.03
N PHE A 349 -22.15 -2.08 -1.57
CA PHE A 349 -23.10 -2.21 -2.67
C PHE A 349 -24.53 -2.59 -2.23
N GLY A 350 -24.81 -2.52 -0.92
CA GLY A 350 -26.15 -2.79 -0.38
C GLY A 350 -26.64 -4.23 -0.62
N LYS A 351 -25.69 -5.17 -0.72
CA LYS A 351 -25.98 -6.59 -0.91
C LYS A 351 -26.39 -7.26 0.41
N TRP A 352 -27.47 -6.75 1.00
CA TRP A 352 -27.85 -7.06 2.38
C TRP A 352 -28.12 -8.54 2.62
N ARG A 353 -28.82 -9.23 1.70
CA ARG A 353 -29.11 -10.66 1.88
C ARG A 353 -27.83 -11.49 1.74
N GLU A 354 -27.01 -11.18 0.74
CA GLU A 354 -25.69 -11.82 0.58
C GLU A 354 -24.78 -11.56 1.79
N ALA A 355 -24.82 -10.37 2.38
CA ALA A 355 -24.04 -10.06 3.59
C ALA A 355 -24.52 -10.87 4.81
N ILE A 356 -25.83 -11.05 4.98
CA ILE A 356 -26.42 -11.90 6.04
C ILE A 356 -26.02 -13.37 5.84
N ASP A 357 -25.97 -13.83 4.61
CA ASP A 357 -25.69 -15.23 4.25
C ASP A 357 -24.18 -15.57 4.26
N LEU A 358 -23.29 -14.58 4.46
CA LEU A 358 -21.85 -14.84 4.61
C LEU A 358 -21.60 -15.94 5.63
N GLN A 359 -20.69 -16.84 5.34
CA GLN A 359 -20.31 -17.90 6.27
C GLN A 359 -19.15 -17.46 7.14
N LEU A 360 -19.17 -17.84 8.41
CA LEU A 360 -18.01 -17.68 9.29
C LEU A 360 -16.93 -18.69 8.89
N PRO A 361 -15.66 -18.34 9.05
CA PRO A 361 -14.58 -19.29 8.80
C PRO A 361 -14.64 -20.47 9.79
N ASP A 362 -14.19 -21.64 9.35
CA ASP A 362 -14.13 -22.84 10.19
C ASP A 362 -13.15 -22.68 11.37
N ASP A 363 -12.08 -21.91 11.17
CA ASP A 363 -11.08 -21.57 12.19
C ASP A 363 -11.10 -20.06 12.49
N PRO A 364 -11.99 -19.58 13.39
CA PRO A 364 -12.12 -18.14 13.69
C PRO A 364 -10.96 -17.58 14.54
N GLU A 365 -10.05 -18.41 15.03
CA GLU A 365 -8.82 -17.95 15.68
C GLU A 365 -7.75 -17.59 14.62
N LEU A 366 -7.62 -18.40 13.57
CA LEU A 366 -6.74 -18.11 12.43
C LEU A 366 -7.28 -16.93 11.60
N TYR A 367 -8.56 -17.00 11.22
CA TYR A 367 -9.24 -16.00 10.37
C TYR A 367 -10.02 -14.99 11.21
N CYS A 368 -9.37 -14.41 12.22
CA CYS A 368 -10.05 -13.58 13.22
C CYS A 368 -10.53 -12.24 12.66
N THR A 369 -9.82 -11.64 11.69
CA THR A 369 -10.25 -10.41 11.01
C THR A 369 -11.48 -10.68 10.13
N LEU A 370 -11.44 -11.74 9.33
CA LEU A 370 -12.59 -12.16 8.51
C LEU A 370 -13.83 -12.43 9.39
N ALA A 371 -13.67 -13.16 10.50
CA ALA A 371 -14.79 -13.45 11.40
C ALA A 371 -15.42 -12.17 11.98
N ALA A 372 -14.60 -11.18 12.39
CA ALA A 372 -15.09 -9.91 12.87
C ALA A 372 -15.83 -9.12 11.77
N ASN A 373 -15.25 -9.04 10.57
CA ASN A 373 -15.85 -8.35 9.42
C ASN A 373 -17.18 -9.00 8.96
N VAL A 374 -17.32 -10.32 9.06
CA VAL A 374 -18.60 -11.01 8.79
C VAL A 374 -19.68 -10.55 9.77
N HIS A 375 -19.40 -10.53 11.08
CA HIS A 375 -20.37 -10.03 12.07
C HIS A 375 -20.70 -8.54 11.87
N TYR A 376 -19.71 -7.71 11.54
CA TYR A 376 -19.91 -6.32 11.17
C TYR A 376 -20.89 -6.18 9.99
N ALA A 377 -20.64 -6.88 8.89
CA ALA A 377 -21.46 -6.78 7.68
C ALA A 377 -22.88 -7.31 7.90
N ARG A 378 -23.05 -8.43 8.61
CA ARG A 378 -24.36 -8.95 8.99
C ARG A 378 -25.12 -7.96 9.85
N GLY A 379 -24.45 -7.35 10.85
CA GLY A 379 -25.05 -6.35 11.74
C GLY A 379 -25.54 -5.11 10.97
N VAL A 380 -24.71 -4.55 10.07
CA VAL A 380 -25.10 -3.44 9.19
C VAL A 380 -26.25 -3.83 8.27
N ALA A 381 -26.23 -5.04 7.69
CA ALA A 381 -27.28 -5.51 6.77
C ALA A 381 -28.61 -5.69 7.51
N HIS A 382 -28.62 -6.31 8.70
CA HIS A 382 -29.84 -6.43 9.53
C HIS A 382 -30.37 -5.03 9.92
N ALA A 383 -29.49 -4.11 10.32
CA ALA A 383 -29.91 -2.74 10.62
C ALA A 383 -30.55 -2.06 9.39
N ALA A 384 -29.91 -2.14 8.21
CA ALA A 384 -30.43 -1.56 6.98
C ALA A 384 -31.80 -2.11 6.58
N LEU A 385 -32.08 -3.39 6.87
CA LEU A 385 -33.38 -4.05 6.66
C LEU A 385 -34.40 -3.81 7.77
N GLY A 386 -34.05 -3.08 8.84
CA GLY A 386 -34.93 -2.81 9.98
C GLY A 386 -35.07 -3.98 10.97
N GLU A 387 -34.21 -4.98 10.88
CA GLU A 387 -34.19 -6.18 11.71
C GLU A 387 -33.33 -5.91 12.97
N ILE A 388 -33.80 -5.01 13.86
CA ILE A 388 -33.00 -4.38 14.92
C ILE A 388 -32.44 -5.40 15.94
N GLU A 389 -33.27 -6.35 16.42
CA GLU A 389 -32.83 -7.35 17.39
C GLU A 389 -31.72 -8.25 16.82
N ALA A 390 -31.79 -8.57 15.52
CA ALA A 390 -30.74 -9.33 14.84
C ALA A 390 -29.46 -8.49 14.71
N ALA A 391 -29.57 -7.21 14.36
CA ALA A 391 -28.44 -6.31 14.28
C ALA A 391 -27.73 -6.14 15.64
N GLU A 392 -28.46 -5.97 16.73
CA GLU A 392 -27.92 -5.91 18.10
C GLU A 392 -27.28 -7.25 18.56
N SER A 393 -27.78 -8.37 18.04
CA SER A 393 -27.16 -9.68 18.27
C SER A 393 -25.82 -9.79 17.55
N GLU A 394 -25.76 -9.37 16.27
CA GLU A 394 -24.50 -9.36 15.52
C GLU A 394 -23.50 -8.37 16.09
N GLU A 395 -23.92 -7.19 16.60
CA GLU A 395 -23.05 -6.24 17.31
C GLU A 395 -22.33 -6.91 18.50
N LYS A 396 -23.05 -7.69 19.29
CA LYS A 396 -22.44 -8.44 20.42
C LYS A 396 -21.44 -9.48 19.93
N LEU A 397 -21.78 -10.23 18.89
CA LEU A 397 -20.89 -11.25 18.29
C LEU A 397 -19.65 -10.59 17.66
N PHE A 398 -19.81 -9.44 17.02
CA PHE A 398 -18.71 -8.63 16.52
C PHE A 398 -17.71 -8.27 17.64
N HIS A 399 -18.21 -7.74 18.77
CA HIS A 399 -17.34 -7.41 19.90
C HIS A 399 -16.66 -8.63 20.51
N GLU A 400 -17.30 -9.80 20.53
CA GLU A 400 -16.64 -11.05 20.95
C GLU A 400 -15.59 -11.51 19.94
N ALA A 401 -15.83 -11.35 18.64
CA ALA A 401 -14.84 -11.68 17.61
C ALA A 401 -13.61 -10.77 17.71
N VAL A 402 -13.80 -9.46 17.90
CA VAL A 402 -12.69 -8.49 18.06
C VAL A 402 -11.76 -8.86 19.23
N LYS A 403 -12.26 -9.46 20.30
CA LYS A 403 -11.41 -9.88 21.43
C LYS A 403 -10.42 -11.00 21.08
N ARG A 404 -10.68 -11.79 20.01
CA ARG A 404 -9.78 -12.84 19.53
C ARG A 404 -8.64 -12.30 18.69
N ILE A 405 -8.75 -11.09 18.17
CA ILE A 405 -7.73 -10.48 17.32
C ILE A 405 -6.48 -10.19 18.17
N PRO A 406 -5.31 -10.76 17.83
CA PRO A 406 -4.08 -10.49 18.54
C PRO A 406 -3.64 -9.03 18.31
N GLU A 407 -2.86 -8.48 19.24
CA GLU A 407 -2.30 -7.12 19.11
C GLU A 407 -1.32 -6.99 17.92
N THR A 408 -0.76 -8.10 17.50
CA THR A 408 0.21 -8.18 16.39
C THR A 408 -0.45 -8.26 15.01
N ARG A 409 -1.77 -8.46 14.93
CA ARG A 409 -2.49 -8.56 13.65
C ARG A 409 -2.56 -7.21 12.96
N LEU A 410 -2.04 -7.15 11.74
CA LEU A 410 -1.97 -5.95 10.92
C LEU A 410 -2.80 -6.10 9.64
N LEU A 411 -3.28 -5.00 9.14
CA LEU A 411 -3.56 -4.79 7.73
C LEU A 411 -2.56 -3.73 7.27
N HIS A 412 -1.50 -4.16 6.59
CA HIS A 412 -0.36 -3.34 6.21
C HIS A 412 0.19 -2.53 7.41
N ASN A 413 0.06 -1.20 7.45
CA ASN A 413 0.57 -0.35 8.53
C ASN A 413 -0.41 -0.16 9.71
N ASN A 414 -1.66 -0.60 9.57
CA ASN A 414 -2.67 -0.39 10.59
C ASN A 414 -2.90 -1.63 11.46
N SER A 415 -3.05 -1.41 12.77
CA SER A 415 -3.56 -2.44 13.66
C SER A 415 -5.00 -2.80 13.28
N VAL A 416 -5.30 -4.10 13.14
CA VAL A 416 -6.67 -4.54 12.87
C VAL A 416 -7.63 -4.12 13.99
N LYS A 417 -7.16 -4.02 15.23
CA LYS A 417 -8.01 -3.53 16.34
C LYS A 417 -8.44 -2.07 16.16
N ASP A 418 -7.56 -1.22 15.64
CA ASP A 418 -7.92 0.17 15.35
C ASP A 418 -8.95 0.24 14.21
N LEU A 419 -8.81 -0.61 13.18
CA LEU A 419 -9.81 -0.72 12.11
C LEU A 419 -11.16 -1.22 12.64
N MET A 420 -11.16 -2.22 13.54
CA MET A 420 -12.38 -2.72 14.16
C MET A 420 -13.06 -1.67 15.07
N ALA A 421 -12.30 -0.75 15.67
CA ALA A 421 -12.88 0.36 16.44
C ALA A 421 -13.70 1.31 15.54
N ILE A 422 -13.25 1.56 14.30
CA ILE A 422 -14.01 2.30 13.30
C ILE A 422 -15.31 1.57 12.97
N GLY A 423 -15.21 0.25 12.69
CA GLY A 423 -16.35 -0.62 12.39
C GLY A 423 -17.37 -0.68 13.53
N ALA A 424 -16.92 -0.72 14.79
CA ALA A 424 -17.77 -0.72 15.96
C ALA A 424 -18.68 0.53 16.03
N GLU A 425 -18.09 1.71 15.85
CA GLU A 425 -18.82 2.97 15.88
C GLU A 425 -19.73 3.14 14.64
N MET A 426 -19.30 2.64 13.48
CA MET A 426 -20.13 2.60 12.28
C MET A 426 -21.37 1.73 12.47
N LEU A 427 -21.20 0.47 12.93
CA LEU A 427 -22.28 -0.46 13.21
C LEU A 427 -23.24 0.09 14.27
N ARG A 428 -22.69 0.63 15.35
CA ARG A 428 -23.47 1.27 16.41
C ARG A 428 -24.31 2.43 15.87
N GLY A 429 -23.72 3.27 15.01
CA GLY A 429 -24.40 4.40 14.36
C GLY A 429 -25.58 3.96 13.50
N GLU A 430 -25.40 2.91 12.69
CA GLU A 430 -26.47 2.34 11.85
C GLU A 430 -27.62 1.78 12.69
N ILE A 431 -27.34 1.02 13.75
CA ILE A 431 -28.36 0.47 14.65
C ILE A 431 -29.16 1.59 15.32
N LEU A 432 -28.50 2.58 15.90
CA LEU A 432 -29.14 3.71 16.57
C LEU A 432 -30.01 4.53 15.61
N TYR A 433 -29.53 4.74 14.38
CA TYR A 433 -30.30 5.44 13.36
C TYR A 433 -31.63 4.72 13.07
N ARG A 434 -31.61 3.39 12.91
CA ARG A 434 -32.82 2.59 12.66
C ARG A 434 -33.77 2.53 13.86
N LYS A 435 -33.26 2.74 15.06
CA LYS A 435 -34.09 2.90 16.28
C LYS A 435 -34.74 4.25 16.38
N GLY A 436 -34.36 5.22 15.52
CA GLY A 436 -34.81 6.60 15.57
C GLY A 436 -34.04 7.47 16.59
N GLU A 437 -32.95 6.97 17.15
CA GLU A 437 -32.06 7.67 18.08
C GLU A 437 -31.02 8.47 17.27
N PHE A 438 -31.50 9.49 16.52
CA PHE A 438 -30.69 10.14 15.47
C PHE A 438 -29.47 10.90 16.00
N GLU A 439 -29.57 11.61 17.12
CA GLU A 439 -28.43 12.38 17.64
C GLU A 439 -27.31 11.46 18.14
N GLU A 440 -27.65 10.38 18.83
CA GLU A 440 -26.73 9.36 19.26
C GLU A 440 -26.09 8.62 18.07
N ALA A 441 -26.89 8.35 17.02
CA ALA A 441 -26.42 7.77 15.77
C ALA A 441 -25.37 8.65 15.08
N PHE A 442 -25.67 9.94 14.91
CA PHE A 442 -24.73 10.88 14.30
C PHE A 442 -23.48 11.09 15.17
N ALA A 443 -23.62 11.04 16.50
CA ALA A 443 -22.47 11.10 17.39
C ALA A 443 -21.55 9.86 17.19
N ALA A 444 -22.10 8.66 17.07
CA ALA A 444 -21.34 7.43 16.78
C ALA A 444 -20.65 7.51 15.42
N LEU A 445 -21.37 7.88 14.35
CA LEU A 445 -20.79 8.01 13.01
C LEU A 445 -19.69 9.08 12.93
N ARG A 446 -19.80 10.19 13.68
CA ARG A 446 -18.72 11.18 13.78
C ARG A 446 -17.49 10.65 14.54
N ARG A 447 -17.70 9.83 15.59
CA ARG A 447 -16.57 9.15 16.26
C ARG A 447 -15.90 8.17 15.32
N SER A 448 -16.66 7.39 14.55
CA SER A 448 -16.12 6.50 13.52
C SER A 448 -15.28 7.27 12.50
N ALA A 449 -15.77 8.39 11.98
CA ALA A 449 -15.03 9.24 11.07
C ALA A 449 -13.75 9.83 11.70
N ALA A 450 -13.80 10.21 12.97
CA ALA A 450 -12.62 10.72 13.67
C ALA A 450 -11.56 9.66 13.95
N LEU A 451 -11.98 8.40 14.22
CA LEU A 451 -11.06 7.26 14.34
C LEU A 451 -10.41 6.92 13.00
N ASP A 452 -11.18 6.96 11.91
CA ASP A 452 -10.70 6.77 10.54
C ASP A 452 -9.65 7.82 10.17
N ASP A 453 -9.93 9.10 10.38
CA ASP A 453 -8.98 10.20 10.13
C ASP A 453 -7.70 10.12 10.98
N GLY A 454 -7.78 9.50 12.13
CA GLY A 454 -6.69 9.38 13.09
C GLY A 454 -5.77 8.18 12.87
N LEU A 455 -6.03 7.34 11.87
CA LEU A 455 -5.17 6.20 11.55
C LEU A 455 -3.75 6.65 11.18
N PRO A 456 -2.73 5.83 11.48
CA PRO A 456 -1.43 5.96 10.82
C PRO A 456 -1.59 5.88 9.31
N TYR A 457 -0.66 6.52 8.58
CA TYR A 457 -0.64 6.44 7.12
C TYR A 457 -0.66 4.99 6.63
N ASP A 458 -1.49 4.74 5.64
CA ASP A 458 -1.61 3.44 4.97
C ASP A 458 -1.92 3.62 3.48
N GLU A 459 -1.70 2.58 2.71
CA GLU A 459 -1.78 2.55 1.25
C GLU A 459 -2.40 1.21 0.76
N PRO A 460 -3.65 1.27 0.27
CA PRO A 460 -4.56 2.41 0.36
C PRO A 460 -4.99 2.64 1.81
N TRP A 461 -5.75 3.69 2.09
CA TRP A 461 -6.22 4.01 3.45
C TRP A 461 -6.89 2.82 4.13
N GLY A 462 -6.57 2.56 5.40
CA GLY A 462 -6.84 1.28 6.05
C GLY A 462 -8.32 0.89 6.20
N TRP A 463 -9.25 1.86 6.38
CA TRP A 463 -10.68 1.56 6.39
C TRP A 463 -11.25 1.61 4.98
N MET A 464 -11.82 0.48 4.50
CA MET A 464 -12.20 0.26 3.09
C MET A 464 -13.33 1.15 2.57
N GLN A 465 -14.12 1.77 3.45
CA GLN A 465 -15.23 2.65 3.04
C GLN A 465 -15.36 3.79 4.06
N PRO A 466 -15.08 5.02 3.62
CA PRO A 466 -15.17 6.18 4.52
C PRO A 466 -16.53 6.27 5.22
N THR A 467 -16.53 6.32 6.54
CA THR A 467 -17.75 6.49 7.35
C THR A 467 -18.53 7.75 6.96
N ARG A 468 -17.83 8.75 6.42
CA ARG A 468 -18.42 9.99 5.89
C ARG A 468 -19.49 9.75 4.86
N HIS A 469 -19.38 8.69 4.06
CA HIS A 469 -20.41 8.39 3.04
C HIS A 469 -21.76 8.04 3.68
N ALA A 470 -21.75 7.24 4.75
CA ALA A 470 -22.96 6.92 5.51
C ALA A 470 -23.45 8.12 6.34
N LEU A 471 -22.55 8.79 7.07
CA LEU A 471 -22.87 9.97 7.85
C LEU A 471 -23.55 11.05 6.99
N GLY A 472 -22.98 11.39 5.84
CA GLY A 472 -23.53 12.38 4.92
C GLY A 472 -24.90 11.97 4.37
N ALA A 473 -25.07 10.70 3.95
CA ALA A 473 -26.33 10.18 3.43
C ALA A 473 -27.46 10.26 4.47
N LEU A 474 -27.19 9.85 5.69
CA LEU A 474 -28.18 9.81 6.78
C LEU A 474 -28.50 11.22 7.32
N LEU A 475 -27.53 12.15 7.32
CA LEU A 475 -27.77 13.57 7.61
C LEU A 475 -28.71 14.19 6.57
N LEU A 476 -28.48 13.92 5.29
CA LEU A 476 -29.33 14.44 4.20
C LEU A 476 -30.75 13.89 4.31
N GLU A 477 -30.90 12.60 4.64
CA GLU A 477 -32.20 11.95 4.84
C GLU A 477 -33.02 12.62 5.97
N GLN A 478 -32.34 13.13 7.00
CA GLN A 478 -32.96 13.90 8.10
C GLN A 478 -33.10 15.39 7.81
N GLY A 479 -32.85 15.83 6.57
CA GLY A 479 -32.95 17.24 6.17
C GLY A 479 -31.83 18.14 6.72
N ARG A 480 -30.75 17.57 7.26
CA ARG A 480 -29.56 18.30 7.74
C ARG A 480 -28.61 18.58 6.58
N THR A 481 -29.11 19.24 5.54
CA THR A 481 -28.45 19.40 4.25
C THR A 481 -27.09 20.10 4.35
N GLU A 482 -26.96 21.15 5.16
CA GLU A 482 -25.72 21.92 5.31
C GLU A 482 -24.60 21.09 5.96
N GLU A 483 -24.96 20.28 6.98
CA GLU A 483 -24.00 19.38 7.62
C GLU A 483 -23.58 18.23 6.69
N SER A 484 -24.54 17.66 5.97
CA SER A 484 -24.30 16.64 4.95
C SER A 484 -23.34 17.14 3.87
N GLU A 485 -23.62 18.34 3.33
CA GLU A 485 -22.75 18.99 2.33
C GLU A 485 -21.33 19.17 2.85
N ALA A 486 -21.16 19.64 4.08
CA ALA A 486 -19.83 19.81 4.70
C ALA A 486 -19.07 18.46 4.76
N VAL A 487 -19.75 17.38 5.15
CA VAL A 487 -19.16 16.03 5.21
C VAL A 487 -18.64 15.55 3.85
N PHE A 488 -19.44 15.72 2.77
CA PHE A 488 -19.01 15.31 1.43
C PHE A 488 -17.91 16.21 0.85
N ARG A 489 -17.94 17.50 1.18
CA ARG A 489 -16.85 18.42 0.79
C ARG A 489 -15.53 18.06 1.42
N GLU A 490 -15.53 17.69 2.70
CA GLU A 490 -14.32 17.21 3.38
C GLU A 490 -13.78 15.95 2.71
N ASP A 491 -14.63 14.95 2.47
CA ASP A 491 -14.21 13.71 1.80
C ASP A 491 -13.64 13.92 0.39
N LEU A 492 -14.22 14.85 -0.38
CA LEU A 492 -13.72 15.23 -1.71
C LEU A 492 -12.48 16.13 -1.69
N GLY A 493 -11.99 16.53 -0.52
CA GLY A 493 -10.87 17.48 -0.39
C GLY A 493 -11.24 18.93 -0.69
N LEU A 494 -12.53 19.28 -0.70
CA LEU A 494 -13.05 20.64 -0.98
C LEU A 494 -13.28 21.44 0.32
N GLY A 495 -13.18 20.83 1.50
CA GLY A 495 -13.37 21.47 2.81
C GLY A 495 -12.09 22.02 3.42
N GLY A 496 -10.97 21.33 3.25
CA GLY A 496 -9.65 21.77 3.70
C GLY A 496 -9.32 21.48 5.17
N GLN A 497 -10.09 20.61 5.85
CA GLN A 497 -9.81 20.19 7.23
C GLN A 497 -8.98 18.90 7.27
N LEU A 498 -9.15 18.04 6.28
CA LEU A 498 -8.48 16.75 6.21
C LEU A 498 -7.07 16.85 5.64
N SER A 499 -6.21 15.91 6.05
CA SER A 499 -4.91 15.72 5.41
C SER A 499 -5.08 15.26 3.97
N ARG A 500 -4.08 15.49 3.13
CA ARG A 500 -4.13 15.09 1.71
C ARG A 500 -4.26 13.57 1.54
N ALA A 501 -3.75 12.78 2.50
CA ALA A 501 -3.83 11.32 2.49
C ALA A 501 -5.22 10.76 2.81
N THR A 502 -6.07 11.55 3.48
CA THR A 502 -7.40 11.10 3.94
C THR A 502 -8.57 11.61 3.09
N VAL A 503 -8.30 12.37 2.03
CA VAL A 503 -9.33 12.83 1.09
C VAL A 503 -9.45 11.87 -0.10
N HIS A 504 -10.66 11.78 -0.64
CA HIS A 504 -11.00 10.89 -1.75
C HIS A 504 -11.53 11.67 -2.95
N PRO A 505 -10.66 12.37 -3.71
CA PRO A 505 -11.08 13.20 -4.82
C PRO A 505 -11.86 12.39 -5.86
N ASP A 506 -12.90 12.99 -6.43
CA ASP A 506 -13.70 12.45 -7.53
C ASP A 506 -14.34 11.06 -7.31
N ASN A 507 -14.42 10.58 -6.06
CA ASN A 507 -15.13 9.34 -5.78
C ASN A 507 -16.63 9.49 -6.04
N ILE A 508 -17.25 8.45 -6.60
CA ILE A 508 -18.65 8.47 -7.04
C ILE A 508 -19.63 8.73 -5.88
N TRP A 509 -19.31 8.26 -4.67
CA TRP A 509 -20.22 8.31 -3.52
C TRP A 509 -20.38 9.72 -2.98
N SER A 510 -19.28 10.41 -2.72
CA SER A 510 -19.31 11.79 -2.25
C SER A 510 -19.70 12.77 -3.35
N LEU A 511 -19.38 12.51 -4.62
CA LEU A 511 -19.93 13.29 -5.74
C LEU A 511 -21.44 13.19 -5.80
N LYS A 512 -22.02 11.98 -5.62
CA LYS A 512 -23.47 11.79 -5.56
C LYS A 512 -24.07 12.52 -4.37
N GLY A 513 -23.49 12.36 -3.17
CA GLY A 513 -24.00 13.02 -1.97
C GLY A 513 -23.94 14.54 -2.05
N LEU A 514 -22.82 15.11 -2.53
CA LEU A 514 -22.69 16.55 -2.73
C LEU A 514 -23.68 17.07 -3.78
N HIS A 515 -23.85 16.35 -4.90
CA HIS A 515 -24.84 16.69 -5.91
C HIS A 515 -26.25 16.79 -5.30
N ASP A 516 -26.65 15.81 -4.49
CA ASP A 516 -27.97 15.78 -3.88
C ASP A 516 -28.17 16.93 -2.87
N CYS A 517 -27.13 17.30 -2.11
CA CYS A 517 -27.16 18.46 -1.23
C CYS A 517 -27.35 19.77 -2.00
N LEU A 518 -26.61 19.95 -3.10
CA LEU A 518 -26.72 21.13 -3.96
C LEU A 518 -28.09 21.23 -4.63
N GLU A 519 -28.66 20.09 -5.05
CA GLU A 519 -30.04 20.04 -5.60
C GLU A 519 -31.06 20.42 -4.53
N ALA A 520 -30.96 19.89 -3.31
CA ALA A 520 -31.85 20.22 -2.19
C ALA A 520 -31.84 21.70 -1.82
N ARG A 521 -30.71 22.39 -1.99
CA ARG A 521 -30.56 23.83 -1.76
C ARG A 521 -30.92 24.70 -2.98
N ASP A 522 -31.31 24.12 -4.10
CA ASP A 522 -31.56 24.83 -5.37
C ASP A 522 -30.30 25.59 -5.87
N GLU A 523 -29.07 25.08 -5.63
CA GLU A 523 -27.84 25.68 -6.09
C GLU A 523 -27.66 25.48 -7.60
N LYS A 524 -27.45 26.57 -8.37
CA LYS A 524 -27.52 26.53 -9.85
C LYS A 524 -26.18 26.55 -10.57
N VAL A 525 -25.14 26.96 -9.92
CA VAL A 525 -23.82 27.15 -10.55
C VAL A 525 -22.92 25.95 -10.30
N GLU A 526 -22.64 25.65 -9.05
CA GLU A 526 -21.73 24.56 -8.67
C GLU A 526 -22.30 23.19 -9.03
N ILE A 527 -23.62 23.01 -8.91
CA ILE A 527 -24.28 21.73 -9.24
C ILE A 527 -23.96 21.27 -10.67
N VAL A 528 -23.80 22.20 -11.62
CA VAL A 528 -23.44 21.85 -13.01
C VAL A 528 -22.04 21.23 -13.09
N GLN A 529 -21.08 21.75 -12.32
CA GLN A 529 -19.71 21.24 -12.27
C GLN A 529 -19.66 19.87 -11.57
N ILE A 530 -20.35 19.74 -10.43
CA ILE A 530 -20.40 18.46 -9.69
C ILE A 530 -21.14 17.40 -10.51
N ARG A 531 -22.22 17.76 -11.21
CA ARG A 531 -22.93 16.84 -12.11
C ARG A 531 -22.04 16.31 -13.22
N GLN A 532 -21.21 17.15 -13.85
CA GLN A 532 -20.28 16.70 -14.89
C GLN A 532 -19.28 15.67 -14.35
N ARG A 533 -18.73 15.90 -13.15
CA ARG A 533 -17.82 14.96 -12.48
C ARG A 533 -18.54 13.66 -12.12
N LEU A 534 -19.75 13.74 -11.56
CA LEU A 534 -20.59 12.60 -11.23
C LEU A 534 -20.96 11.76 -12.47
N ASP A 535 -21.34 12.39 -13.58
CA ASP A 535 -21.67 11.71 -14.83
C ASP A 535 -20.48 10.91 -15.37
N LEU A 536 -19.25 11.48 -15.28
CA LEU A 536 -18.01 10.78 -15.66
C LEU A 536 -17.73 9.60 -14.73
N ALA A 537 -17.91 9.74 -13.42
CA ALA A 537 -17.74 8.66 -12.47
C ALA A 537 -18.80 7.55 -12.70
N GLN A 538 -20.08 7.94 -12.88
CA GLN A 538 -21.17 6.99 -13.13
C GLN A 538 -21.01 6.21 -14.45
N ALA A 539 -20.42 6.81 -15.47
CA ALA A 539 -20.17 6.15 -16.75
C ALA A 539 -19.14 5.00 -16.64
N ARG A 540 -18.35 4.97 -15.55
CA ARG A 540 -17.37 3.92 -15.27
C ARG A 540 -17.86 2.88 -14.25
N ALA A 541 -18.92 3.17 -13.52
CA ALA A 541 -19.52 2.25 -12.56
C ALA A 541 -20.20 1.08 -13.29
N ASP A 542 -20.15 -0.11 -12.72
CA ASP A 542 -20.91 -1.28 -13.21
C ASP A 542 -22.27 -1.43 -12.51
N ARG A 543 -22.51 -0.61 -11.49
CA ARG A 543 -23.78 -0.51 -10.76
C ARG A 543 -24.26 0.94 -10.71
N ALA A 544 -25.58 1.13 -10.74
CA ALA A 544 -26.16 2.45 -10.53
C ALA A 544 -25.96 2.89 -9.07
N VAL A 545 -25.37 4.06 -8.87
CA VAL A 545 -25.18 4.67 -7.55
C VAL A 545 -26.32 5.65 -7.30
N ALA A 546 -27.37 5.17 -6.62
CA ALA A 546 -28.58 5.94 -6.35
C ALA A 546 -28.44 6.90 -5.16
N ALA A 547 -27.54 6.62 -4.22
CA ALA A 547 -27.23 7.43 -3.03
C ALA A 547 -25.77 7.28 -2.65
N SER A 548 -25.25 8.18 -1.81
CA SER A 548 -23.86 8.11 -1.29
C SER A 548 -23.62 6.94 -0.33
N CYS A 549 -24.66 6.34 0.21
CA CYS A 549 -24.66 5.08 0.94
C CYS A 549 -25.96 4.32 0.66
N PHE A 550 -25.86 3.00 0.44
CA PHE A 550 -27.06 2.15 0.30
C PHE A 550 -27.82 1.97 1.61
N CYS A 551 -27.29 2.41 2.72
CA CYS A 551 -28.00 2.52 4.00
C CYS A 551 -29.11 3.58 3.99
N ALA A 552 -29.10 4.58 3.10
CA ALA A 552 -30.19 5.54 2.98
C ALA A 552 -31.45 4.90 2.37
N GLN A 553 -32.65 5.27 2.88
CA GLN A 553 -33.94 4.71 2.41
C GLN A 553 -34.21 4.95 0.91
N ALA A 554 -33.70 6.06 0.36
CA ALA A 554 -33.82 6.33 -1.06
C ALA A 554 -33.15 5.27 -1.94
N ALA A 555 -32.02 4.72 -1.47
CA ALA A 555 -31.30 3.65 -2.15
C ALA A 555 -32.01 2.28 -1.97
N LEU A 556 -32.62 2.02 -0.83
CA LEU A 556 -33.38 0.79 -0.58
C LEU A 556 -34.60 0.68 -1.54
N LYS A 557 -35.31 1.78 -1.81
CA LYS A 557 -36.43 1.83 -2.75
C LYS A 557 -36.02 1.72 -4.22
N ALA A 558 -34.78 2.03 -4.56
CA ALA A 558 -34.26 1.91 -5.93
C ALA A 558 -33.67 0.49 -6.22
N ALA A 559 -33.44 -0.31 -5.19
CA ALA A 559 -32.94 -1.68 -5.30
C ALA A 559 -34.03 -2.75 -5.37
N GLU A 560 -35.31 -2.38 -5.03
CA GLU A 560 -36.53 -3.16 -5.28
C GLU A 560 -37.03 -2.99 -6.73
#